data_b5f07f0f9de136a967ca7dd5a2d3de81
#
_entry.id   b5f07f0f9de136a967ca7dd5a2d3de81
#
_cell.length_a   1.000
_cell.length_b   1.000
_cell.length_c   1.000
_cell.angle_alpha   90.00
_cell.angle_beta   90.00
_cell.angle_gamma   90.00
#
_symmetry.space_group_name_H-M   'P 1'
#
loop_
_entity.id
_entity.type
_entity.pdbx_description
1 polymer ?
#
loop_
_entity_poly.entity_id
_entity_poly.type
_entity_poly.pdbx_seq_one_letter_code
_entity_poly.pdbx_strand_id
1 'polypeptide(L)'
;MAKVAFSKLGFKLNNTVSEIHCNDLTIEVKNYLSVNEKLVAIGNVINNSVDDNGYYNEGKVRVYFVLEVINAYTNLSFTEKQQEDPCKLYDLIVGNGLWKMVWDIIPEEEKEYLETCLTKTIKSIYDYKNSILGILDTVSKDYSNMQLDASNIKDALADPNNLGLLRDVLTKLG
;
A
#
# COMPACT_ATOMS: atom_id res chain seq x y z
N MET A 1 -16.21 -16.94 -37.46
CA MET A 1 -14.82 -17.36 -37.20
C MET A 1 -14.83 -18.57 -36.25
N ALA A 2 -14.06 -19.62 -36.51
CA ALA A 2 -13.88 -20.73 -35.60
C ALA A 2 -12.98 -20.27 -34.43
N LYS A 3 -13.39 -20.56 -33.16
CA LYS A 3 -12.59 -20.25 -31.96
C LYS A 3 -11.43 -21.24 -31.84
N VAL A 4 -10.24 -20.74 -31.62
CA VAL A 4 -9.04 -21.54 -31.30
C VAL A 4 -8.90 -21.62 -29.79
N ALA A 5 -8.69 -22.81 -29.24
CA ALA A 5 -8.45 -22.99 -27.81
C ALA A 5 -7.07 -22.41 -27.42
N PHE A 6 -7.02 -21.58 -26.38
CA PHE A 6 -5.79 -20.91 -25.88
C PHE A 6 -4.67 -21.93 -25.57
N SER A 7 -5.04 -23.08 -25.01
CA SER A 7 -4.10 -24.17 -24.69
C SER A 7 -3.28 -24.68 -25.87
N LYS A 8 -3.78 -24.51 -27.11
CA LYS A 8 -3.05 -24.90 -28.32
C LYS A 8 -1.91 -23.97 -28.69
N LEU A 9 -1.83 -22.80 -28.08
CA LEU A 9 -0.75 -21.81 -28.33
C LEU A 9 0.57 -22.20 -27.64
N GLY A 10 0.53 -23.09 -26.64
CA GLY A 10 1.72 -23.58 -25.95
C GLY A 10 2.46 -22.51 -25.13
N PHE A 11 1.78 -21.39 -24.79
CA PHE A 11 2.41 -20.32 -24.00
C PHE A 11 2.76 -20.79 -22.61
N LYS A 12 3.91 -20.34 -22.13
CA LYS A 12 4.40 -20.55 -20.77
C LYS A 12 4.62 -19.20 -20.10
N LEU A 13 4.59 -19.17 -18.77
CA LEU A 13 4.98 -17.99 -18.01
C LEU A 13 6.42 -17.59 -18.37
N ASN A 14 6.63 -16.28 -18.50
CA ASN A 14 7.96 -15.74 -18.70
C ASN A 14 8.68 -15.75 -17.35
N ASN A 15 9.69 -16.62 -17.22
CA ASN A 15 10.54 -16.75 -16.02
C ASN A 15 11.98 -16.32 -16.33
N THR A 16 12.17 -15.45 -17.34
CA THR A 16 13.52 -14.96 -17.65
C THR A 16 14.04 -14.06 -16.55
N VAL A 17 15.30 -14.26 -16.24
CA VAL A 17 16.07 -13.45 -15.30
C VAL A 17 17.23 -12.82 -16.03
N SER A 18 17.56 -11.59 -15.64
CA SER A 18 18.78 -10.89 -16.01
C SER A 18 19.68 -10.78 -14.78
N GLU A 19 20.97 -10.69 -14.98
CA GLU A 19 21.94 -10.62 -13.88
C GLU A 19 22.60 -9.24 -13.83
N ILE A 20 22.80 -8.74 -12.61
CA ILE A 20 23.66 -7.59 -12.34
C ILE A 20 24.75 -8.00 -11.36
N HIS A 21 25.94 -7.45 -11.57
CA HIS A 21 27.07 -7.70 -10.69
C HIS A 21 27.29 -6.48 -9.80
N CYS A 22 27.23 -6.71 -8.50
CA CYS A 22 27.48 -5.69 -7.49
C CYS A 22 28.58 -6.20 -6.56
N ASN A 23 29.77 -5.60 -6.63
CA ASN A 23 30.99 -6.13 -6.02
C ASN A 23 31.22 -7.58 -6.49
N ASP A 24 31.38 -8.52 -5.55
CA ASP A 24 31.62 -9.94 -5.83
C ASP A 24 30.33 -10.78 -5.84
N LEU A 25 29.16 -10.13 -5.81
CA LEU A 25 27.87 -10.80 -5.76
C LEU A 25 27.10 -10.62 -7.07
N THR A 26 26.43 -11.69 -7.49
CA THR A 26 25.48 -11.66 -8.61
C THR A 26 24.07 -11.54 -8.07
N ILE A 27 23.35 -10.53 -8.53
CA ILE A 27 21.96 -10.29 -8.20
C ILE A 27 21.12 -10.66 -9.43
N GLU A 28 20.22 -11.59 -9.26
CA GLU A 28 19.24 -11.97 -10.28
C GLU A 28 18.07 -11.01 -10.28
N VAL A 29 17.68 -10.53 -11.46
CA VAL A 29 16.53 -9.63 -11.63
C VAL A 29 15.52 -10.30 -12.56
N LYS A 30 14.32 -10.55 -12.07
CA LYS A 30 13.20 -11.08 -12.88
C LYS A 30 12.77 -10.03 -13.92
N ASN A 31 12.59 -10.47 -15.16
CA ASN A 31 12.09 -9.59 -16.22
C ASN A 31 10.54 -9.50 -16.22
N TYR A 32 9.87 -10.37 -15.48
CA TYR A 32 8.41 -10.41 -15.36
C TYR A 32 7.99 -10.94 -14.00
N LEU A 33 6.98 -10.32 -13.40
CA LEU A 33 6.28 -10.86 -12.24
C LEU A 33 4.88 -11.34 -12.62
N SER A 34 4.43 -12.40 -11.98
CA SER A 34 3.02 -12.78 -12.07
C SER A 34 2.12 -11.66 -11.55
N VAL A 35 0.88 -11.61 -12.03
CA VAL A 35 -0.09 -10.60 -11.56
C VAL A 35 -0.25 -10.66 -10.04
N ASN A 36 -0.25 -11.83 -9.44
CA ASN A 36 -0.37 -11.99 -7.99
C ASN A 36 0.83 -11.36 -7.25
N GLU A 37 2.07 -11.60 -7.72
CA GLU A 37 3.26 -10.97 -7.12
C GLU A 37 3.20 -9.44 -7.21
N LYS A 38 2.78 -8.90 -8.37
CA LYS A 38 2.59 -7.46 -8.55
C LYS A 38 1.55 -6.88 -7.60
N LEU A 39 0.40 -7.55 -7.44
CA LEU A 39 -0.66 -7.10 -6.54
C LEU A 39 -0.23 -7.15 -5.08
N VAL A 40 0.55 -8.16 -4.68
CA VAL A 40 1.13 -8.22 -3.33
C VAL A 40 2.09 -7.06 -3.10
N ALA A 41 3.02 -6.82 -4.01
CA ALA A 41 3.98 -5.71 -3.89
C ALA A 41 3.27 -4.36 -3.80
N ILE A 42 2.28 -4.09 -4.68
CA ILE A 42 1.49 -2.86 -4.64
C ILE A 42 0.69 -2.75 -3.34
N GLY A 43 0.08 -3.85 -2.87
CA GLY A 43 -0.65 -3.90 -1.62
C GLY A 43 0.24 -3.55 -0.41
N ASN A 44 1.47 -4.07 -0.38
CA ASN A 44 2.45 -3.76 0.65
C ASN A 44 2.84 -2.27 0.63
N VAL A 45 3.10 -1.70 -0.56
CA VAL A 45 3.37 -0.25 -0.69
C VAL A 45 2.24 0.57 -0.10
N ILE A 46 0.99 0.25 -0.47
CA ILE A 46 -0.20 0.96 -0.01
C ILE A 46 -0.33 0.88 1.52
N ASN A 47 -0.26 -0.33 2.07
CA ASN A 47 -0.45 -0.57 3.51
C ASN A 47 0.62 0.12 4.37
N ASN A 48 1.87 0.15 3.91
CA ASN A 48 2.98 0.76 4.65
C ASN A 48 3.10 2.28 4.45
N SER A 49 2.37 2.86 3.50
CA SER A 49 2.45 4.29 3.16
C SER A 49 1.39 5.15 3.83
N VAL A 50 0.46 4.54 4.57
CA VAL A 50 -0.60 5.25 5.30
C VAL A 50 -0.06 5.72 6.65
N ASP A 51 -0.41 6.93 7.06
CA ASP A 51 -0.14 7.45 8.40
C ASP A 51 -1.23 7.04 9.41
N ASP A 52 -1.03 7.41 10.68
CA ASP A 52 -1.95 7.09 11.78
C ASP A 52 -3.37 7.68 11.58
N ASN A 53 -3.50 8.72 10.74
CA ASN A 53 -4.77 9.35 10.38
C ASN A 53 -5.40 8.75 9.12
N GLY A 54 -4.76 7.74 8.53
CA GLY A 54 -5.23 7.08 7.33
C GLY A 54 -4.96 7.84 6.03
N TYR A 55 -4.08 8.86 6.04
CA TYR A 55 -3.66 9.57 4.83
C TYR A 55 -2.38 8.97 4.24
N TYR A 56 -2.28 9.03 2.91
CA TYR A 56 -1.07 8.60 2.22
C TYR A 56 0.02 9.65 2.32
N ASN A 57 1.20 9.22 2.72
CA ASN A 57 2.41 10.03 2.68
C ASN A 57 3.19 9.72 1.40
N GLU A 58 3.28 10.67 0.47
CA GLU A 58 3.96 10.49 -0.82
C GLU A 58 5.42 10.07 -0.68
N GLY A 59 6.12 10.58 0.34
CA GLY A 59 7.49 10.18 0.64
C GLY A 59 7.57 8.71 1.04
N LYS A 60 6.66 8.24 1.91
CA LYS A 60 6.55 6.82 2.27
C LYS A 60 6.19 5.96 1.05
N VAL A 61 5.25 6.41 0.20
CA VAL A 61 4.90 5.70 -1.04
C VAL A 61 6.16 5.45 -1.88
N ARG A 62 7.00 6.47 -2.07
CA ARG A 62 8.24 6.33 -2.82
C ARG A 62 9.23 5.38 -2.16
N VAL A 63 9.41 5.48 -0.85
CA VAL A 63 10.31 4.60 -0.09
C VAL A 63 9.86 3.14 -0.23
N TYR A 64 8.63 2.83 0.11
CA TYR A 64 8.12 1.46 0.05
C TYR A 64 8.00 0.93 -1.37
N PHE A 65 7.72 1.76 -2.38
CA PHE A 65 7.75 1.34 -3.78
C PHE A 65 9.13 0.80 -4.17
N VAL A 66 10.19 1.52 -3.86
CA VAL A 66 11.56 1.08 -4.15
C VAL A 66 11.88 -0.23 -3.42
N LEU A 67 11.56 -0.32 -2.14
CA LEU A 67 11.84 -1.52 -1.34
C LEU A 67 11.08 -2.75 -1.84
N GLU A 68 9.80 -2.60 -2.14
CA GLU A 68 8.95 -3.70 -2.62
C GLU A 68 9.34 -4.14 -4.04
N VAL A 69 9.72 -3.23 -4.93
CA VAL A 69 10.24 -3.58 -6.25
C VAL A 69 11.55 -4.37 -6.14
N ILE A 70 12.50 -3.91 -5.33
CA ILE A 70 13.75 -4.65 -5.11
C ILE A 70 13.46 -6.05 -4.55
N ASN A 71 12.61 -6.14 -3.54
CA ASN A 71 12.26 -7.41 -2.90
C ASN A 71 11.53 -8.38 -3.86
N ALA A 72 10.61 -7.89 -4.71
CA ALA A 72 9.81 -8.72 -5.60
C ALA A 72 10.56 -9.16 -6.87
N TYR A 73 11.38 -8.26 -7.43
CA TYR A 73 12.08 -8.51 -8.70
C TYR A 73 13.46 -9.13 -8.54
N THR A 74 14.05 -9.12 -7.35
CA THR A 74 15.43 -9.63 -7.16
C THR A 74 15.46 -10.80 -6.19
N ASN A 75 16.62 -11.49 -6.16
CA ASN A 75 16.93 -12.50 -5.15
C ASN A 75 17.52 -11.90 -3.86
N LEU A 76 17.45 -10.59 -3.68
CA LEU A 76 17.86 -9.92 -2.45
C LEU A 76 16.81 -10.12 -1.34
N SER A 77 17.30 -10.24 -0.11
CA SER A 77 16.47 -10.27 1.08
C SER A 77 16.97 -9.23 2.09
N PHE A 78 16.02 -8.61 2.79
CA PHE A 78 16.34 -7.66 3.86
C PHE A 78 16.20 -8.34 5.22
N THR A 79 17.17 -8.11 6.11
CA THR A 79 17.09 -8.57 7.49
C THR A 79 16.03 -7.78 8.27
N GLU A 80 15.48 -8.35 9.34
CA GLU A 80 14.52 -7.66 10.22
C GLU A 80 15.06 -6.29 10.67
N LYS A 81 16.32 -6.24 11.10
CA LYS A 81 16.98 -4.99 11.51
C LYS A 81 17.04 -3.93 10.41
N GLN A 82 17.15 -4.33 9.14
CA GLN A 82 17.12 -3.38 8.01
C GLN A 82 15.69 -2.89 7.74
N GLN A 83 14.70 -3.72 7.99
CA GLN A 83 13.28 -3.39 7.80
C GLN A 83 12.74 -2.48 8.92
N GLU A 84 13.39 -2.43 10.10
CA GLU A 84 13.04 -1.49 11.19
C GLU A 84 13.22 -0.01 10.77
N ASP A 85 14.13 0.30 9.84
CA ASP A 85 14.37 1.65 9.34
C ASP A 85 14.32 1.68 7.80
N PRO A 86 13.10 1.71 7.22
CA PRO A 86 12.91 1.68 5.77
C PRO A 86 13.50 2.90 5.06
N CYS A 87 13.55 4.06 5.73
CA CYS A 87 14.16 5.26 5.14
C CYS A 87 15.66 5.10 4.97
N LYS A 88 16.34 4.59 5.99
CA LYS A 88 17.78 4.31 5.91
C LYS A 88 18.08 3.22 4.87
N LEU A 89 17.25 2.18 4.79
CA LEU A 89 17.40 1.13 3.79
C LEU A 89 17.23 1.69 2.37
N TYR A 90 16.24 2.55 2.15
CA TYR A 90 16.04 3.27 0.90
C TYR A 90 17.28 4.10 0.51
N ASP A 91 17.82 4.87 1.45
CA ASP A 91 19.01 5.69 1.21
C ASP A 91 20.22 4.84 0.82
N LEU A 92 20.41 3.67 1.44
CA LEU A 92 21.44 2.72 1.07
C LEU A 92 21.25 2.18 -0.35
N ILE A 93 20.04 1.82 -0.73
CA ILE A 93 19.72 1.27 -2.06
C ILE A 93 19.88 2.32 -3.15
N VAL A 94 19.31 3.51 -2.94
CA VAL A 94 19.31 4.58 -3.94
C VAL A 94 20.68 5.27 -3.99
N GLY A 95 21.26 5.58 -2.83
CA GLY A 95 22.55 6.27 -2.73
C GLY A 95 23.73 5.48 -3.30
N ASN A 96 23.65 4.15 -3.28
CA ASN A 96 24.66 3.27 -3.91
C ASN A 96 24.31 2.85 -5.36
N GLY A 97 23.23 3.38 -5.93
CA GLY A 97 22.86 3.16 -7.33
C GLY A 97 22.19 1.81 -7.62
N LEU A 98 21.96 0.95 -6.61
CA LEU A 98 21.32 -0.35 -6.80
C LEU A 98 19.91 -0.22 -7.41
N TRP A 99 19.13 0.76 -6.94
CA TRP A 99 17.82 1.06 -7.52
C TRP A 99 17.89 1.24 -9.04
N LYS A 100 18.83 2.09 -9.49
CA LYS A 100 18.97 2.39 -10.91
C LYS A 100 19.35 1.14 -11.70
N MET A 101 20.28 0.34 -11.19
CA MET A 101 20.74 -0.88 -11.86
C MET A 101 19.58 -1.89 -12.04
N VAL A 102 18.76 -2.09 -11.01
CA VAL A 102 17.60 -2.98 -11.08
C VAL A 102 16.50 -2.40 -11.98
N TRP A 103 16.18 -1.12 -11.80
CA TRP A 103 15.10 -0.46 -12.54
C TRP A 103 15.35 -0.42 -14.03
N ASP A 104 16.60 -0.19 -14.45
CA ASP A 104 16.97 -0.16 -15.88
C ASP A 104 16.80 -1.52 -16.58
N ILE A 105 16.85 -2.64 -15.84
CA ILE A 105 16.66 -4.00 -16.38
C ILE A 105 15.18 -4.36 -16.51
N ILE A 106 14.34 -3.90 -15.60
CA ILE A 106 12.90 -4.20 -15.64
C ILE A 106 12.31 -3.63 -16.94
N PRO A 107 11.56 -4.43 -17.72
CA PRO A 107 10.93 -3.96 -18.95
C PRO A 107 9.99 -2.78 -18.73
N GLU A 108 9.89 -1.90 -19.71
CA GLU A 108 9.08 -0.67 -19.61
C GLU A 108 7.60 -0.97 -19.36
N GLU A 109 7.05 -2.02 -19.98
CA GLU A 109 5.67 -2.47 -19.78
C GLU A 109 5.39 -2.88 -18.32
N GLU A 110 6.39 -3.49 -17.65
CA GLU A 110 6.29 -3.85 -16.23
C GLU A 110 6.29 -2.61 -15.33
N LYS A 111 7.16 -1.65 -15.63
CA LYS A 111 7.25 -0.36 -14.92
C LYS A 111 5.94 0.40 -15.01
N GLU A 112 5.44 0.57 -16.25
CA GLU A 112 4.18 1.27 -16.51
C GLU A 112 3.00 0.61 -15.80
N TYR A 113 2.96 -0.73 -15.78
CA TYR A 113 1.93 -1.47 -15.05
C TYR A 113 1.98 -1.15 -13.56
N LEU A 114 3.16 -1.25 -12.92
CA LEU A 114 3.33 -1.02 -11.49
C LEU A 114 2.95 0.42 -11.10
N GLU A 115 3.48 1.41 -11.82
CA GLU A 115 3.23 2.83 -11.53
C GLU A 115 1.77 3.20 -11.76
N THR A 116 1.18 2.73 -12.86
CA THR A 116 -0.23 2.98 -13.17
C THR A 116 -1.16 2.32 -12.16
N CYS A 117 -0.89 1.06 -11.82
CA CYS A 117 -1.72 0.33 -10.86
C CYS A 117 -1.64 0.97 -9.48
N LEU A 118 -0.43 1.31 -9.00
CA LEU A 118 -0.24 1.98 -7.72
C LEU A 118 -0.98 3.32 -7.67
N THR A 119 -0.76 4.18 -8.67
CA THR A 119 -1.37 5.52 -8.73
C THR A 119 -2.89 5.44 -8.78
N LYS A 120 -3.45 4.57 -9.63
CA LYS A 120 -4.90 4.39 -9.74
C LYS A 120 -5.51 3.81 -8.47
N THR A 121 -4.83 2.88 -7.79
CA THR A 121 -5.32 2.29 -6.56
C THR A 121 -5.35 3.33 -5.43
N ILE A 122 -4.26 4.10 -5.25
CA ILE A 122 -4.22 5.19 -4.26
C ILE A 122 -5.34 6.20 -4.54
N LYS A 123 -5.48 6.62 -5.80
CA LYS A 123 -6.55 7.56 -6.20
C LYS A 123 -7.94 6.99 -5.89
N SER A 124 -8.20 5.73 -6.21
CA SER A 124 -9.48 5.07 -5.95
C SER A 124 -9.81 5.02 -4.46
N ILE A 125 -8.82 4.71 -3.61
CA ILE A 125 -8.99 4.70 -2.14
C ILE A 125 -9.28 6.12 -1.63
N TYR A 126 -8.56 7.12 -2.15
CA TYR A 126 -8.77 8.52 -1.79
C TYR A 126 -10.18 8.99 -2.19
N ASP A 127 -10.59 8.71 -3.44
CA ASP A 127 -11.91 9.07 -3.95
C ASP A 127 -13.03 8.38 -3.12
N TYR A 128 -12.83 7.10 -2.74
CA TYR A 128 -13.78 6.38 -1.87
C TYR A 128 -13.86 7.02 -0.47
N LYS A 129 -12.73 7.30 0.18
CA LYS A 129 -12.72 7.91 1.52
C LYS A 129 -13.41 9.28 1.55
N ASN A 130 -13.32 10.05 0.46
CA ASN A 130 -13.97 11.35 0.34
C ASN A 130 -15.40 11.27 -0.22
N SER A 131 -15.90 10.07 -0.54
CA SER A 131 -17.30 9.87 -0.94
C SER A 131 -18.22 9.86 0.28
N ILE A 132 -19.51 10.14 0.05
CA ILE A 132 -20.53 10.05 1.09
C ILE A 132 -20.54 8.64 1.72
N LEU A 133 -20.39 7.59 0.91
CA LEU A 133 -20.37 6.20 1.38
C LEU A 133 -19.15 5.94 2.27
N GLY A 134 -17.95 6.42 1.89
CA GLY A 134 -16.73 6.27 2.68
C GLY A 134 -16.81 7.02 4.02
N ILE A 135 -17.41 8.21 4.04
CA ILE A 135 -17.65 8.97 5.27
C ILE A 135 -18.62 8.22 6.19
N LEU A 136 -19.73 7.70 5.65
CA LEU A 136 -20.70 6.92 6.41
C LEU A 136 -20.09 5.61 6.96
N ASP A 137 -19.25 4.93 6.18
CA ASP A 137 -18.55 3.72 6.62
C ASP A 137 -17.57 4.03 7.77
N THR A 138 -16.83 5.13 7.69
CA THR A 138 -15.94 5.60 8.76
C THR A 138 -16.74 5.92 10.03
N VAL A 139 -17.81 6.71 9.91
CA VAL A 139 -18.69 7.05 11.06
C VAL A 139 -19.28 5.78 11.67
N SER A 140 -19.74 4.83 10.85
CA SER A 140 -20.30 3.56 11.33
C SER A 140 -19.27 2.71 12.09
N LYS A 141 -18.02 2.66 11.60
CA LYS A 141 -16.93 1.95 12.28
C LYS A 141 -16.54 2.62 13.59
N ASP A 142 -16.47 3.95 13.61
CA ASP A 142 -16.19 4.71 14.82
C ASP A 142 -17.28 4.52 15.88
N TYR A 143 -18.55 4.51 15.47
CA TYR A 143 -19.67 4.16 16.35
C TYR A 143 -19.61 2.72 16.87
N SER A 144 -19.21 1.77 16.04
CA SER A 144 -19.09 0.36 16.44
C SER A 144 -17.88 0.13 17.37
N ASN A 145 -16.82 0.92 17.22
CA ASN A 145 -15.63 0.89 18.07
C ASN A 145 -15.79 1.71 19.36
N MET A 146 -16.72 2.68 19.39
CA MET A 146 -17.20 3.24 20.64
C MET A 146 -17.92 2.11 21.38
N GLN A 147 -17.23 1.45 22.30
CA GLN A 147 -17.86 0.64 23.31
C GLN A 147 -18.73 1.60 24.13
N LEU A 148 -19.98 1.70 23.75
CA LEU A 148 -21.01 2.33 24.55
C LEU A 148 -21.24 1.42 25.75
N ASP A 149 -20.29 1.39 26.66
CA ASP A 149 -20.48 0.78 27.96
C ASP A 149 -21.57 1.58 28.64
N ALA A 150 -22.64 0.91 29.02
CA ALA A 150 -23.77 1.50 29.69
C ALA A 150 -23.37 2.26 30.97
N SER A 151 -22.24 1.90 31.59
CA SER A 151 -21.63 2.60 32.71
C SER A 151 -21.10 3.98 32.29
N ASN A 152 -20.37 4.07 31.16
CA ASN A 152 -19.82 5.32 30.66
C ASN A 152 -20.91 6.30 30.21
N ILE A 153 -22.01 5.80 29.63
CA ILE A 153 -23.18 6.62 29.29
C ILE A 153 -23.85 7.14 30.56
N LYS A 154 -24.00 6.29 31.57
CA LYS A 154 -24.60 6.66 32.85
C LYS A 154 -23.78 7.72 33.57
N ASP A 155 -22.47 7.58 33.57
CA ASP A 155 -21.55 8.55 34.20
C ASP A 155 -21.53 9.88 33.41
N ALA A 156 -21.53 9.81 32.07
CA ALA A 156 -21.63 11.01 31.23
C ALA A 156 -22.96 11.75 31.40
N LEU A 157 -24.07 11.04 31.59
CA LEU A 157 -25.40 11.60 31.83
C LEU A 157 -25.57 12.08 33.29
N ALA A 158 -24.75 11.59 34.22
CA ALA A 158 -24.76 12.04 35.61
C ALA A 158 -24.04 13.40 35.82
N ASP A 159 -23.21 13.83 34.86
CA ASP A 159 -22.54 15.13 34.91
C ASP A 159 -23.50 16.26 34.43
N PRO A 160 -23.84 17.21 35.28
CA PRO A 160 -24.76 18.34 34.96
C PRO A 160 -24.25 19.18 33.76
N ASN A 161 -22.94 19.25 33.52
CA ASN A 161 -22.38 20.01 32.41
C ASN A 161 -22.65 19.33 31.05
N ASN A 162 -22.66 17.99 31.01
CA ASN A 162 -22.97 17.22 29.82
C ASN A 162 -24.44 17.25 29.45
N LEU A 163 -25.33 17.32 30.47
CA LEU A 163 -26.78 17.48 30.25
C LEU A 163 -27.11 18.85 29.62
N GLY A 164 -26.36 19.91 29.98
CA GLY A 164 -26.47 21.22 29.35
C GLY A 164 -26.11 21.19 27.86
N LEU A 165 -25.00 20.55 27.51
CA LEU A 165 -24.54 20.38 26.13
C LEU A 165 -25.53 19.56 25.28
N LEU A 166 -26.10 18.46 25.83
CA LEU A 166 -27.09 17.65 25.15
C LEU A 166 -28.40 18.46 24.89
N ARG A 167 -28.80 19.28 25.84
CA ARG A 167 -29.98 20.14 25.68
C ARG A 167 -29.75 21.20 24.62
N ASP A 168 -28.57 21.79 24.55
CA ASP A 168 -28.21 22.78 23.53
C ASP A 168 -28.16 22.19 22.13
N VAL A 169 -27.65 20.96 21.99
CA VAL A 169 -27.61 20.22 20.72
C VAL A 169 -29.07 19.88 20.27
N LEU A 170 -29.90 19.35 21.16
CA LEU A 170 -31.27 19.03 20.85
C LEU A 170 -32.11 20.27 20.48
N THR A 171 -31.82 21.41 21.11
CA THR A 171 -32.52 22.68 20.80
C THR A 171 -32.09 23.26 19.44
N LYS A 172 -30.91 22.92 18.94
CA LYS A 172 -30.42 23.35 17.62
C LYS A 172 -30.83 22.41 16.47
N LEU A 173 -31.26 21.20 16.81
CA LEU A 173 -31.72 20.18 15.84
C LEU A 173 -33.26 20.14 15.66
N GLY A 174 -33.98 20.80 16.50
CA GLY A 174 -35.45 20.95 16.40
C GLY A 174 -35.86 22.35 16.02
#